data_76962f56caed26c1dd565667cb77dbdc
#
_entry.id   76962f56caed26c1dd565667cb77dbdc
#
_cell.length_a   1.000
_cell.length_b   1.000
_cell.length_c   1.000
_cell.angle_alpha   90.00
_cell.angle_beta   90.00
_cell.angle_gamma   90.00
#
_symmetry.space_group_name_H-M   'P 1'
#
loop_
_entity.id
_entity.type
_entity.pdbx_description
1 polymer ?
#
loop_
_entity_poly.entity_id
_entity_poly.type
_entity_poly.pdbx_seq_one_letter_code
_entity_poly.pdbx_strand_id
1 'polypeptide(L)'
;TVLGNALGNYEVIQTWTAEDACGNSTVHERVIQVVDTIAPEVVFPENDTVACNAEVPLTEPLILDNCGTTSWTYVDETTPGPCEGASTLTRTFTVTDDAGNLVEGVQVISIVDEEAPEFTFVPEPTTWECNAPTLLDSAVATDDCSDVTLTAQLDTLSGLGANQWTLLVTWMAQDGCGNTAEATQ
;
A
#
# COMPACT_ATOMS: atom_id res chain seq x y z
N THR A 1 5.98 47.61 -16.10
CA THR A 1 6.49 46.98 -14.85
C THR A 1 5.58 45.81 -14.52
N VAL A 2 6.15 44.68 -14.24
CA VAL A 2 5.43 43.48 -13.71
C VAL A 2 5.56 43.53 -12.20
N LEU A 3 4.45 43.57 -11.49
CA LEU A 3 4.38 43.48 -10.03
C LEU A 3 3.53 42.28 -9.66
N GLY A 4 4.08 41.37 -8.85
CA GLY A 4 3.37 40.23 -8.35
C GLY A 4 4.30 39.02 -8.17
N ASN A 5 3.84 38.01 -7.46
CA ASN A 5 4.48 36.71 -7.45
C ASN A 5 4.46 36.16 -8.88
N ALA A 6 5.62 35.81 -9.40
CA ALA A 6 5.75 35.28 -10.77
C ALA A 6 5.11 33.85 -10.91
N LEU A 7 4.29 33.46 -9.95
CA LEU A 7 3.69 32.12 -9.78
C LEU A 7 2.17 32.25 -9.86
N GLY A 8 1.60 31.86 -10.98
CA GLY A 8 0.17 31.73 -11.22
C GLY A 8 -0.61 33.03 -11.39
N ASN A 9 -0.58 33.94 -10.42
CA ASN A 9 -1.33 35.18 -10.44
C ASN A 9 -0.42 36.40 -10.35
N TYR A 10 -0.51 37.33 -11.33
CA TYR A 10 0.29 38.54 -11.33
C TYR A 10 -0.40 39.72 -12.00
N GLU A 11 0.10 40.94 -11.73
CA GLU A 11 -0.37 42.17 -12.35
C GLU A 11 0.68 42.72 -13.32
N VAL A 12 0.24 43.11 -14.48
CA VAL A 12 1.03 43.89 -15.46
C VAL A 12 0.56 45.31 -15.44
N ILE A 13 1.43 46.22 -14.99
CA ILE A 13 1.15 47.64 -15.03
C ILE A 13 1.79 48.24 -16.28
N GLN A 14 0.96 48.71 -17.19
CA GLN A 14 1.37 49.45 -18.37
C GLN A 14 1.25 50.93 -18.09
N THR A 15 2.38 51.66 -18.20
CA THR A 15 2.44 53.11 -17.98
C THR A 15 2.79 53.82 -19.29
N TRP A 16 1.98 54.77 -19.71
CA TRP A 16 2.25 55.64 -20.85
C TRP A 16 2.51 57.03 -20.32
N THR A 17 3.60 57.64 -20.80
CA THR A 17 3.93 59.02 -20.53
C THR A 17 3.89 59.77 -21.83
N ALA A 18 3.12 60.87 -21.89
CA ALA A 18 3.13 61.82 -23.00
C ALA A 18 3.72 63.12 -22.49
N GLU A 19 4.68 63.67 -23.25
CA GLU A 19 5.37 64.93 -22.93
C GLU A 19 5.28 65.86 -24.12
N ASP A 20 4.96 67.11 -23.86
CA ASP A 20 4.94 68.19 -24.90
C ASP A 20 6.32 68.79 -25.09
N ALA A 21 6.45 69.68 -26.12
CA ALA A 21 7.72 70.32 -26.42
C ALA A 21 8.16 71.39 -25.37
N CYS A 22 7.30 71.71 -24.40
CA CYS A 22 7.58 72.61 -23.28
C CYS A 22 7.94 71.83 -21.98
N GLY A 23 7.98 70.48 -22.02
CA GLY A 23 8.33 69.66 -20.89
C GLY A 23 7.15 69.33 -19.97
N ASN A 24 5.90 69.66 -20.33
CA ASN A 24 4.73 69.16 -19.55
C ASN A 24 4.46 67.77 -19.88
N SER A 25 4.30 66.95 -18.84
CA SER A 25 4.06 65.46 -18.99
C SER A 25 2.74 65.07 -18.34
N THR A 26 2.12 64.01 -18.92
CA THR A 26 0.98 63.30 -18.34
C THR A 26 1.24 61.84 -18.38
N VAL A 27 0.80 61.14 -17.35
CA VAL A 27 0.98 59.70 -17.20
C VAL A 27 -0.39 59.02 -17.17
N HIS A 28 -0.54 57.93 -17.91
CA HIS A 28 -1.70 57.05 -17.87
C HIS A 28 -1.25 55.64 -17.54
N GLU A 29 -1.94 54.99 -16.61
CA GLU A 29 -1.65 53.64 -16.21
C GLU A 29 -2.85 52.70 -16.51
N ARG A 30 -2.53 51.51 -16.95
CA ARG A 30 -3.47 50.41 -17.09
C ARG A 30 -2.95 49.21 -16.32
N VAL A 31 -3.76 48.68 -15.43
CA VAL A 31 -3.50 47.41 -14.71
C VAL A 31 -4.18 46.29 -15.46
N ILE A 32 -3.44 45.22 -15.75
CA ILE A 32 -3.92 43.98 -16.33
C ILE A 32 -3.64 42.89 -15.29
N GLN A 33 -4.69 42.29 -14.78
CA GLN A 33 -4.56 41.12 -13.92
C GLN A 33 -4.47 39.84 -14.78
N VAL A 34 -3.44 39.05 -14.55
CA VAL A 34 -3.27 37.71 -15.11
C VAL A 34 -3.57 36.75 -13.98
N VAL A 35 -4.55 35.91 -14.20
CA VAL A 35 -5.06 34.96 -13.18
C VAL A 35 -5.03 33.58 -13.78
N ASP A 36 -4.47 32.63 -13.04
CA ASP A 36 -4.56 31.24 -13.36
C ASP A 36 -5.82 30.63 -12.71
N THR A 37 -6.65 30.02 -13.53
CA THR A 37 -7.92 29.38 -13.12
C THR A 37 -8.00 27.91 -13.60
N ILE A 38 -6.88 27.39 -14.09
CA ILE A 38 -6.82 26.03 -14.66
C ILE A 38 -6.10 25.15 -13.64
N ALA A 39 -6.77 24.11 -13.18
CA ALA A 39 -6.16 23.14 -12.28
C ALA A 39 -5.09 22.29 -13.01
N PRO A 40 -4.09 21.76 -12.29
CA PRO A 40 -3.08 20.87 -12.85
C PRO A 40 -3.69 19.65 -13.57
N GLU A 41 -3.08 19.24 -14.66
CA GLU A 41 -3.34 17.92 -15.29
C GLU A 41 -2.48 16.86 -14.58
N VAL A 42 -3.13 15.82 -14.05
CA VAL A 42 -2.46 14.81 -13.23
C VAL A 42 -2.75 13.42 -13.74
N VAL A 43 -1.69 12.61 -13.88
CA VAL A 43 -1.77 11.17 -14.01
C VAL A 43 -1.46 10.56 -12.65
N PHE A 44 -2.49 10.06 -11.97
CA PHE A 44 -2.35 9.39 -10.68
C PHE A 44 -1.83 7.98 -10.84
N PRO A 45 -1.12 7.43 -9.82
CA PRO A 45 -0.70 6.05 -9.81
C PRO A 45 -1.88 5.08 -9.97
N GLU A 46 -1.65 3.99 -10.71
CA GLU A 46 -2.65 2.93 -10.86
C GLU A 46 -2.83 2.14 -9.55
N ASN A 47 -3.97 1.44 -9.44
CA ASN A 47 -4.21 0.52 -8.34
C ASN A 47 -3.18 -0.62 -8.36
N ASP A 48 -2.87 -1.15 -7.19
CA ASP A 48 -1.85 -2.18 -7.03
C ASP A 48 -2.28 -3.28 -6.05
N THR A 49 -1.54 -4.38 -6.04
CA THR A 49 -1.70 -5.47 -5.08
C THR A 49 -0.32 -5.84 -4.55
N VAL A 50 -0.18 -5.88 -3.23
CA VAL A 50 1.06 -6.21 -2.54
C VAL A 50 0.82 -7.31 -1.51
N ALA A 51 1.85 -8.11 -1.23
CA ALA A 51 1.80 -9.08 -0.14
C ALA A 51 1.75 -8.35 1.22
N CYS A 52 1.14 -8.97 2.22
CA CYS A 52 0.96 -8.43 3.56
C CYS A 52 2.27 -8.12 4.29
N ASN A 53 3.35 -8.86 3.99
CA ASN A 53 4.69 -8.66 4.53
C ASN A 53 5.56 -7.71 3.68
N ALA A 54 5.04 -7.19 2.55
CA ALA A 54 5.75 -6.28 1.67
C ALA A 54 5.56 -4.81 2.07
N GLU A 55 6.56 -3.98 1.76
CA GLU A 55 6.42 -2.53 1.89
C GLU A 55 5.47 -1.99 0.81
N VAL A 56 4.50 -1.18 1.21
CA VAL A 56 3.59 -0.51 0.26
C VAL A 56 4.34 0.59 -0.47
N PRO A 57 4.49 0.52 -1.81
CA PRO A 57 5.24 1.51 -2.56
C PRO A 57 4.53 2.86 -2.58
N LEU A 58 5.31 3.95 -2.52
CA LEU A 58 4.84 5.29 -2.79
C LEU A 58 5.30 5.71 -4.19
N THR A 59 4.36 5.71 -5.13
CA THR A 59 4.59 6.21 -6.49
C THR A 59 4.10 7.65 -6.56
N GLU A 60 4.94 8.55 -7.08
CA GLU A 60 4.58 9.96 -7.25
C GLU A 60 3.64 10.15 -8.45
N PRO A 61 2.63 11.05 -8.35
CA PRO A 61 1.81 11.42 -9.48
C PRO A 61 2.63 12.19 -10.52
N LEU A 62 2.33 11.99 -11.80
CA LEU A 62 2.88 12.81 -12.87
C LEU A 62 2.01 14.05 -13.07
N ILE A 63 2.58 15.22 -12.87
CA ILE A 63 1.86 16.49 -12.82
C ILE A 63 2.35 17.42 -13.91
N LEU A 64 1.42 18.02 -14.64
CA LEU A 64 1.67 19.08 -15.62
C LEU A 64 0.77 20.26 -15.30
N ASP A 65 1.34 21.45 -15.31
CA ASP A 65 0.61 22.70 -15.14
C ASP A 65 0.99 23.71 -16.20
N ASN A 66 0.05 24.58 -16.54
CA ASN A 66 0.22 25.59 -17.58
C ASN A 66 0.87 26.87 -17.04
N CYS A 67 0.84 27.11 -15.73
CA CYS A 67 1.26 28.39 -15.14
C CYS A 67 1.72 28.24 -13.68
N GLY A 68 3.01 28.24 -13.45
CA GLY A 68 3.56 28.22 -12.10
C GLY A 68 4.15 26.88 -11.68
N THR A 69 4.17 26.64 -10.38
CA THR A 69 4.65 25.37 -9.78
C THR A 69 3.52 24.65 -9.09
N THR A 70 3.67 23.35 -8.93
CA THR A 70 2.69 22.50 -8.29
C THR A 70 3.27 21.83 -7.03
N SER A 71 2.41 21.47 -6.11
CA SER A 71 2.72 20.67 -4.94
C SER A 71 1.67 19.59 -4.77
N TRP A 72 2.05 18.47 -4.11
CA TRP A 72 1.11 17.40 -3.82
C TRP A 72 1.31 16.85 -2.41
N THR A 73 0.23 16.31 -1.89
CA THR A 73 0.18 15.61 -0.60
C THR A 73 -0.70 14.37 -0.75
N TYR A 74 -0.63 13.46 0.22
CA TYR A 74 -1.53 12.30 0.26
C TYR A 74 -1.97 11.98 1.68
N VAL A 75 -3.08 11.26 1.76
CA VAL A 75 -3.61 10.67 3.00
C VAL A 75 -3.94 9.21 2.73
N ASP A 76 -3.50 8.33 3.61
CA ASP A 76 -3.76 6.90 3.56
C ASP A 76 -4.83 6.53 4.58
N GLU A 77 -5.82 5.76 4.13
CA GLU A 77 -6.84 5.13 4.96
C GLU A 77 -6.82 3.63 4.73
N THR A 78 -6.70 2.83 5.81
CA THR A 78 -6.67 1.38 5.73
C THR A 78 -7.95 0.79 6.29
N THR A 79 -8.57 -0.12 5.55
CA THR A 79 -9.73 -0.90 5.97
C THR A 79 -9.38 -2.39 6.03
N PRO A 80 -9.90 -3.15 7.01
CA PRO A 80 -9.69 -4.59 7.09
C PRO A 80 -10.18 -5.30 5.83
N GLY A 81 -9.43 -6.31 5.41
CA GLY A 81 -9.77 -7.20 4.30
C GLY A 81 -10.67 -8.37 4.71
N PRO A 82 -10.83 -9.36 3.83
CA PRO A 82 -11.70 -10.52 4.05
C PRO A 82 -11.16 -11.52 5.08
N CYS A 83 -9.87 -11.47 5.39
CA CYS A 83 -9.19 -12.38 6.32
C CYS A 83 -8.13 -11.63 7.13
N GLU A 84 -7.60 -12.27 8.17
CA GLU A 84 -6.47 -11.75 8.94
C GLU A 84 -5.22 -11.68 8.05
N GLY A 85 -4.47 -10.57 8.13
CA GLY A 85 -3.34 -10.30 7.24
C GLY A 85 -3.70 -9.56 5.95
N ALA A 86 -4.97 -9.62 5.51
CA ALA A 86 -5.44 -8.87 4.34
C ALA A 86 -6.03 -7.52 4.73
N SER A 87 -5.82 -6.50 3.89
CA SER A 87 -6.42 -5.17 4.06
C SER A 87 -6.49 -4.42 2.72
N THR A 88 -7.22 -3.32 2.71
CA THR A 88 -7.25 -2.40 1.58
C THR A 88 -6.78 -1.04 2.06
N LEU A 89 -5.74 -0.51 1.43
CA LEU A 89 -5.24 0.83 1.64
C LEU A 89 -5.78 1.73 0.52
N THR A 90 -6.48 2.78 0.90
CA THR A 90 -6.97 3.83 0.01
C THR A 90 -6.10 5.06 0.20
N ARG A 91 -5.35 5.43 -0.83
CA ARG A 91 -4.49 6.62 -0.85
C ARG A 91 -5.16 7.71 -1.63
N THR A 92 -5.49 8.83 -0.98
CA THR A 92 -6.07 10.01 -1.61
C THR A 92 -4.97 11.04 -1.81
N PHE A 93 -4.70 11.38 -3.07
CA PHE A 93 -3.77 12.44 -3.45
C PHE A 93 -4.52 13.76 -3.61
N THR A 94 -3.90 14.84 -3.17
CA THR A 94 -4.33 16.22 -3.44
C THR A 94 -3.17 16.95 -4.10
N VAL A 95 -3.39 17.46 -5.31
CA VAL A 95 -2.43 18.25 -6.08
C VAL A 95 -2.94 19.67 -6.19
N THR A 96 -2.08 20.65 -5.89
CA THR A 96 -2.43 22.07 -5.89
C THR A 96 -1.36 22.86 -6.62
N ASP A 97 -1.76 23.85 -7.44
CA ASP A 97 -0.87 24.83 -8.05
C ASP A 97 -0.65 26.06 -7.14
N ASP A 98 0.19 26.97 -7.57
CA ASP A 98 0.48 28.21 -6.84
C ASP A 98 -0.69 29.23 -6.83
N ALA A 99 -1.67 29.07 -7.73
CA ALA A 99 -2.88 29.89 -7.78
C ALA A 99 -3.98 29.36 -6.84
N GLY A 100 -3.82 28.14 -6.32
CA GLY A 100 -4.76 27.48 -5.41
C GLY A 100 -5.80 26.61 -6.13
N ASN A 101 -5.64 26.36 -7.44
CA ASN A 101 -6.47 25.37 -8.11
C ASN A 101 -6.00 23.96 -7.71
N LEU A 102 -6.95 23.06 -7.45
CA LEU A 102 -6.64 21.73 -6.95
C LEU A 102 -7.33 20.63 -7.75
N VAL A 103 -6.73 19.45 -7.73
CA VAL A 103 -7.30 18.20 -8.24
C VAL A 103 -6.99 17.08 -7.26
N GLU A 104 -7.93 16.17 -7.10
CA GLU A 104 -7.78 14.98 -6.24
C GLU A 104 -7.86 13.70 -7.07
N GLY A 105 -7.16 12.68 -6.62
CA GLY A 105 -7.19 11.34 -7.19
C GLY A 105 -6.99 10.27 -6.13
N VAL A 106 -7.44 9.07 -6.44
CA VAL A 106 -7.41 7.95 -5.50
C VAL A 106 -6.67 6.77 -6.12
N GLN A 107 -5.78 6.19 -5.35
CA GLN A 107 -5.16 4.89 -5.60
C GLN A 107 -5.67 3.89 -4.56
N VAL A 108 -6.07 2.71 -5.00
CA VAL A 108 -6.45 1.59 -4.13
C VAL A 108 -5.36 0.53 -4.19
N ILE A 109 -4.82 0.16 -3.04
CA ILE A 109 -3.80 -0.87 -2.92
C ILE A 109 -4.38 -2.02 -2.09
N SER A 110 -4.49 -3.19 -2.72
CA SER A 110 -4.93 -4.42 -2.05
C SER A 110 -3.73 -5.09 -1.38
N ILE A 111 -3.80 -5.26 -0.07
CA ILE A 111 -2.81 -6.01 0.70
C ILE A 111 -3.39 -7.40 0.91
N VAL A 112 -2.69 -8.42 0.41
CA VAL A 112 -3.18 -9.80 0.37
C VAL A 112 -2.20 -10.74 1.07
N ASP A 113 -2.75 -11.80 1.63
CA ASP A 113 -2.01 -12.94 2.16
C ASP A 113 -2.33 -14.18 1.31
N GLU A 114 -1.36 -14.60 0.50
CA GLU A 114 -1.44 -15.76 -0.39
C GLU A 114 -0.34 -16.80 -0.06
N GLU A 115 0.45 -16.56 0.99
CA GLU A 115 1.49 -17.47 1.42
C GLU A 115 0.94 -18.50 2.41
N ALA A 116 1.45 -19.72 2.34
CA ALA A 116 1.07 -20.77 3.28
C ALA A 116 2.00 -20.74 4.49
N PRO A 117 1.51 -21.13 5.70
CA PRO A 117 2.33 -21.26 6.89
C PRO A 117 3.55 -22.15 6.69
N GLU A 118 4.67 -21.80 7.31
CA GLU A 118 5.88 -22.61 7.32
C GLU A 118 6.01 -23.40 8.62
N PHE A 119 6.27 -24.72 8.50
CA PHE A 119 6.63 -25.55 9.67
C PHE A 119 8.05 -25.25 10.13
N THR A 120 8.17 -24.65 11.30
CA THR A 120 9.46 -24.37 11.95
C THR A 120 9.97 -25.55 12.76
N PHE A 121 9.07 -26.46 13.16
CA PHE A 121 9.40 -27.70 13.85
C PHE A 121 8.36 -28.77 13.53
N VAL A 122 8.85 -29.95 13.16
CA VAL A 122 8.07 -31.19 13.05
C VAL A 122 8.77 -32.25 13.91
N PRO A 123 8.05 -32.93 14.84
CA PRO A 123 8.67 -33.93 15.69
C PRO A 123 9.27 -35.09 14.89
N GLU A 124 10.44 -35.56 15.32
CA GLU A 124 11.09 -36.72 14.71
C GLU A 124 10.31 -38.03 14.98
N PRO A 125 10.35 -38.98 14.06
CA PRO A 125 9.76 -40.28 14.28
C PRO A 125 10.33 -40.98 15.53
N THR A 126 9.45 -41.49 16.38
CA THR A 126 9.83 -42.15 17.63
C THR A 126 9.21 -43.56 17.71
N THR A 127 9.81 -44.44 18.51
CA THR A 127 9.32 -45.79 18.74
C THR A 127 8.95 -45.97 20.20
N TRP A 128 7.76 -46.51 20.46
CA TRP A 128 7.26 -46.82 21.81
C TRP A 128 7.06 -48.33 22.02
N GLU A 129 7.22 -48.74 23.24
CA GLU A 129 6.79 -50.06 23.68
C GLU A 129 5.26 -50.12 23.84
N CYS A 130 4.65 -51.30 23.63
CA CYS A 130 3.20 -51.45 23.57
C CYS A 130 2.41 -50.97 24.81
N ASN A 131 3.05 -50.77 25.95
CA ASN A 131 2.43 -50.32 27.19
C ASN A 131 2.93 -48.94 27.65
N ALA A 132 3.74 -48.27 26.84
CA ALA A 132 4.22 -46.94 27.16
C ALA A 132 3.12 -45.88 26.88
N PRO A 133 3.02 -44.81 27.69
CA PRO A 133 2.14 -43.71 27.36
C PRO A 133 2.65 -43.03 26.07
N THR A 134 1.78 -42.93 25.06
CA THR A 134 2.09 -42.16 23.83
C THR A 134 1.98 -40.68 24.11
N LEU A 135 3.12 -40.03 24.27
CA LEU A 135 3.23 -38.56 24.28
C LEU A 135 3.66 -38.12 22.88
N LEU A 136 2.75 -37.55 22.14
CA LEU A 136 3.06 -36.90 20.85
C LEU A 136 3.49 -35.45 21.13
N ASP A 137 4.71 -35.12 20.74
CA ASP A 137 5.12 -33.73 20.67
C ASP A 137 4.31 -33.01 19.56
N SER A 138 4.04 -31.74 19.72
CA SER A 138 3.31 -30.96 18.74
C SER A 138 4.28 -30.35 17.73
N ALA A 139 3.91 -30.36 16.46
CA ALA A 139 4.58 -29.53 15.46
C ALA A 139 4.37 -28.04 15.77
N VAL A 140 5.20 -27.18 15.18
CA VAL A 140 5.10 -25.74 15.26
C VAL A 140 5.17 -25.19 13.85
N ALA A 141 4.23 -24.32 13.51
CA ALA A 141 4.22 -23.58 12.26
C ALA A 141 4.01 -22.08 12.54
N THR A 142 4.53 -21.26 11.67
CA THR A 142 4.42 -19.80 11.72
C THR A 142 4.03 -19.26 10.36
N ASP A 143 3.42 -18.07 10.37
CA ASP A 143 3.11 -17.30 9.19
C ASP A 143 3.49 -15.84 9.43
N ASP A 144 3.87 -15.11 8.37
CA ASP A 144 4.33 -13.72 8.48
C ASP A 144 3.19 -12.71 8.55
N CYS A 145 1.97 -13.13 8.18
CA CYS A 145 0.83 -12.23 7.97
C CYS A 145 -0.30 -12.44 8.96
N SER A 146 -0.44 -13.67 9.49
CA SER A 146 -1.60 -14.03 10.33
C SER A 146 -1.28 -15.13 11.34
N ASP A 147 -2.18 -15.32 12.30
CA ASP A 147 -2.09 -16.42 13.26
C ASP A 147 -2.33 -17.78 12.58
N VAL A 148 -1.60 -18.81 13.01
CA VAL A 148 -1.68 -20.16 12.46
C VAL A 148 -2.49 -21.09 13.37
N THR A 149 -3.46 -21.75 12.78
CA THR A 149 -4.19 -22.87 13.41
C THR A 149 -3.57 -24.18 13.00
N LEU A 150 -3.13 -24.98 13.99
CA LEU A 150 -2.55 -26.29 13.78
C LEU A 150 -3.53 -27.40 14.14
N THR A 151 -3.70 -28.38 13.23
CA THR A 151 -4.49 -29.60 13.47
C THR A 151 -3.66 -30.83 13.17
N ALA A 152 -4.01 -31.98 13.78
CA ALA A 152 -3.34 -33.26 13.57
C ALA A 152 -4.36 -34.34 13.21
N GLN A 153 -4.09 -35.10 12.15
CA GLN A 153 -4.80 -36.30 11.79
C GLN A 153 -3.89 -37.49 12.10
N LEU A 154 -4.47 -38.54 12.75
CA LEU A 154 -3.76 -39.75 13.14
C LEU A 154 -4.29 -40.94 12.34
N ASP A 155 -3.41 -41.58 11.60
CA ASP A 155 -3.71 -42.82 10.87
C ASP A 155 -2.84 -43.97 11.38
N THR A 156 -3.45 -45.15 11.56
CA THR A 156 -2.74 -46.34 11.99
C THR A 156 -2.45 -47.26 10.81
N LEU A 157 -1.18 -47.50 10.55
CA LEU A 157 -0.71 -48.42 9.52
C LEU A 157 -0.33 -49.77 10.15
N SER A 158 -0.75 -50.86 9.53
CA SER A 158 -0.35 -52.22 9.99
C SER A 158 1.14 -52.45 9.75
N GLY A 159 1.85 -52.91 10.76
CA GLY A 159 3.26 -53.28 10.66
C GLY A 159 3.50 -54.67 10.03
N LEU A 160 4.77 -55.00 9.79
CA LEU A 160 5.18 -56.26 9.17
C LEU A 160 5.17 -57.45 10.12
N GLY A 161 4.87 -57.28 11.41
CA GLY A 161 4.84 -58.30 12.43
C GLY A 161 3.59 -58.30 13.29
N ALA A 162 3.34 -59.45 13.97
CA ALA A 162 2.27 -59.52 14.96
C ALA A 162 2.57 -58.52 16.11
N ASN A 163 1.59 -57.66 16.44
CA ASN A 163 1.70 -56.62 17.46
C ASN A 163 2.63 -55.42 17.10
N GLN A 164 2.88 -55.21 15.80
CA GLN A 164 3.57 -54.03 15.31
C GLN A 164 2.60 -53.15 14.49
N TRP A 165 2.61 -51.88 14.73
CA TRP A 165 1.85 -50.90 13.97
C TRP A 165 2.60 -49.57 13.96
N THR A 166 2.34 -48.76 12.97
CA THR A 166 2.91 -47.43 12.83
C THR A 166 1.77 -46.42 12.93
N LEU A 167 1.95 -45.42 13.75
CA LEU A 167 1.07 -44.26 13.79
C LEU A 167 1.65 -43.19 12.87
N LEU A 168 0.93 -42.87 11.82
CA LEU A 168 1.23 -41.75 10.96
C LEU A 168 0.46 -40.55 11.47
N VAL A 169 1.17 -39.45 11.77
CA VAL A 169 0.58 -38.20 12.15
C VAL A 169 0.74 -37.24 10.97
N THR A 170 -0.37 -36.73 10.45
CA THR A 170 -0.38 -35.67 9.45
C THR A 170 -0.76 -34.37 10.14
N TRP A 171 0.18 -33.44 10.19
CA TRP A 171 0.00 -32.11 10.69
C TRP A 171 -0.49 -31.21 9.57
N MET A 172 -1.55 -30.45 9.80
CA MET A 172 -2.06 -29.43 8.89
C MET A 172 -2.00 -28.09 9.60
N ALA A 173 -1.27 -27.13 9.02
CA ALA A 173 -1.23 -25.75 9.43
C ALA A 173 -2.12 -24.94 8.49
N GLN A 174 -2.95 -24.07 9.03
CA GLN A 174 -3.79 -23.16 8.28
C GLN A 174 -3.68 -21.77 8.89
N ASP A 175 -3.48 -20.77 8.05
CA ASP A 175 -3.43 -19.35 8.42
C ASP A 175 -4.82 -18.71 8.51
N GLY A 176 -4.87 -17.41 8.80
CA GLY A 176 -6.09 -16.62 8.89
C GLY A 176 -6.79 -16.38 7.55
N CYS A 177 -6.09 -16.51 6.43
CA CYS A 177 -6.64 -16.38 5.06
C CYS A 177 -7.04 -17.73 4.44
N GLY A 178 -6.71 -18.83 5.08
CA GLY A 178 -7.08 -20.16 4.65
C GLY A 178 -6.02 -20.85 3.80
N ASN A 179 -4.81 -20.29 3.66
CA ASN A 179 -3.68 -20.97 3.04
C ASN A 179 -3.22 -22.10 3.96
N THR A 180 -2.76 -23.22 3.40
CA THR A 180 -2.46 -24.42 4.16
C THR A 180 -1.12 -25.05 3.81
N ALA A 181 -0.46 -25.60 4.82
CA ALA A 181 0.71 -26.45 4.68
C ALA A 181 0.52 -27.76 5.43
N GLU A 182 1.15 -28.84 4.95
CA GLU A 182 1.11 -30.16 5.56
C GLU A 182 2.51 -30.69 5.85
N ALA A 183 2.62 -31.42 6.96
CA ALA A 183 3.81 -32.17 7.32
C ALA A 183 3.43 -33.51 7.95
N THR A 184 4.29 -34.52 7.85
CA THR A 184 4.04 -35.85 8.38
C THR A 184 5.13 -36.31 9.35
N GLN A 185 4.73 -37.03 10.35
CA GLN A 185 5.59 -37.67 11.34
C GLN A 185 5.27 -39.19 11.40
#